data_e37265395e1c435cea83c641e4589592
#
_entry.id   e37265395e1c435cea83c641e4589592
#
_cell.length_a   1.000
_cell.length_b   1.000
_cell.length_c   1.000
_cell.angle_alpha   90.00
_cell.angle_beta   90.00
_cell.angle_gamma   90.00
#
_symmetry.space_group_name_H-M   'P 1'
#
loop_
_entity.id
_entity.type
_entity.pdbx_description
1 polymer ?
#
loop_
_entity_poly.entity_id
_entity_poly.type
_entity_poly.pdbx_seq_one_letter_code
_entity_poly.pdbx_strand_id
1 'polypeptide(L)'
;MLEVKIFTLYPDLFPGPLDIGIFKKAKENKIWNLKVINIRDYSKDNHGTVDDTPFGGGSGMLLRPDILASALDNNIKKGEKIIYLSPRGKKFDQNVARSLSKEKNVNLICGHFEGVDQRLLETRNIEEYSLGDFVLSGGEPASFVIIDAIVLSLIHISEPTRPLDI
;
A
#
# COMPACT_ATOMS: atom_id res chain seq x y z
N MET A 1 -2.93 -8.56 16.03
CA MET A 1 -3.42 -7.34 15.36
C MET A 1 -2.67 -7.17 14.03
N LEU A 2 -3.40 -6.90 12.96
CA LEU A 2 -2.79 -6.59 11.67
C LEU A 2 -2.37 -5.12 11.63
N GLU A 3 -1.13 -4.83 11.28
CA GLU A 3 -0.69 -3.46 11.01
C GLU A 3 -0.54 -3.25 9.51
N VAL A 4 -1.25 -2.27 8.97
CA VAL A 4 -1.14 -1.86 7.58
C VAL A 4 -0.36 -0.56 7.54
N LYS A 5 0.74 -0.54 6.79
CA LYS A 5 1.52 0.68 6.53
C LYS A 5 1.30 1.13 5.11
N ILE A 6 1.02 2.41 4.95
CA ILE A 6 0.83 3.04 3.64
C ILE A 6 2.00 3.97 3.37
N PHE A 7 2.67 3.76 2.26
CA PHE A 7 3.75 4.62 1.78
C PHE A 7 3.17 5.50 0.67
N THR A 8 3.03 6.79 0.94
CA THR A 8 2.30 7.71 0.07
C THR A 8 2.98 9.08 -0.02
N LEU A 9 2.74 9.78 -1.12
CA LEU A 9 3.11 11.20 -1.28
C LEU A 9 2.02 12.14 -0.75
N TYR A 10 0.85 11.60 -0.38
CA TYR A 10 -0.31 12.39 0.05
C TYR A 10 -0.89 11.84 1.35
N PRO A 11 -0.15 11.98 2.46
CA PRO A 11 -0.59 11.41 3.74
C PRO A 11 -1.93 11.97 4.25
N ASP A 12 -2.29 13.18 3.83
CA ASP A 12 -3.53 13.82 4.27
C ASP A 12 -4.80 13.15 3.72
N LEU A 13 -4.67 12.26 2.73
CA LEU A 13 -5.79 11.45 2.26
C LEU A 13 -6.22 10.39 3.26
N PHE A 14 -5.35 10.06 4.20
CA PHE A 14 -5.57 8.98 5.16
C PHE A 14 -5.88 9.55 6.55
N PRO A 15 -6.71 8.86 7.36
CA PRO A 15 -7.33 7.57 7.09
C PRO A 15 -8.55 7.62 6.18
N GLY A 16 -9.12 8.79 5.88
CA GLY A 16 -10.26 8.92 4.98
C GLY A 16 -11.41 7.96 5.33
N PRO A 17 -11.90 7.18 4.35
CA PRO A 17 -13.01 6.26 4.59
C PRO A 17 -12.67 5.10 5.54
N LEU A 18 -11.41 4.91 5.87
CA LEU A 18 -10.97 3.83 6.76
C LEU A 18 -11.16 4.16 8.25
N ASP A 19 -11.69 5.33 8.56
CA ASP A 19 -11.96 5.75 9.94
C ASP A 19 -13.45 5.90 10.21
N ILE A 20 -14.26 5.15 9.50
CA ILE A 20 -15.72 5.19 9.57
C ILE A 20 -16.26 3.76 9.68
N GLY A 21 -17.39 3.61 10.37
CA GLY A 21 -18.13 2.35 10.39
C GLY A 21 -17.34 1.19 10.96
N ILE A 22 -17.40 0.05 10.27
CA ILE A 22 -16.78 -1.20 10.74
C ILE A 22 -15.25 -1.09 10.81
N PHE A 23 -14.63 -0.29 9.94
CA PHE A 23 -13.18 -0.12 9.94
C PHE A 23 -12.70 0.61 11.19
N LYS A 24 -13.42 1.68 11.57
CA LYS A 24 -13.14 2.41 12.81
C LYS A 24 -13.35 1.52 14.04
N LYS A 25 -14.46 0.80 14.09
CA LYS A 25 -14.77 -0.09 15.20
C LYS A 25 -13.72 -1.20 15.33
N ALA A 26 -13.27 -1.77 14.21
CA ALA A 26 -12.22 -2.78 14.22
C ALA A 26 -10.90 -2.23 14.74
N LYS A 27 -10.53 -0.98 14.40
CA LYS A 27 -9.35 -0.33 14.96
C LYS A 27 -9.46 -0.12 16.46
N GLU A 28 -10.61 0.35 16.93
CA GLU A 28 -10.88 0.54 18.36
C GLU A 28 -10.77 -0.77 19.13
N ASN A 29 -11.20 -1.87 18.51
CA ASN A 29 -11.10 -3.22 19.09
C ASN A 29 -9.75 -3.88 18.87
N LYS A 30 -8.76 -3.15 18.35
CA LYS A 30 -7.39 -3.62 18.13
C LYS A 30 -7.30 -4.83 17.20
N ILE A 31 -8.20 -4.93 16.24
CA ILE A 31 -8.17 -5.97 15.20
C ILE A 31 -7.15 -5.60 14.13
N TRP A 32 -7.08 -4.32 13.78
CA TRP A 32 -6.10 -3.79 12.83
C TRP A 32 -5.70 -2.36 13.19
N ASN A 33 -4.63 -1.89 12.57
CA ASN A 33 -4.17 -0.52 12.73
C ASN A 33 -3.59 -0.01 11.41
N LEU A 34 -3.66 1.31 11.22
CA LEU A 34 -3.12 1.97 10.05
C LEU A 34 -1.98 2.88 10.45
N LYS A 35 -0.85 2.77 9.76
CA LYS A 35 0.26 3.69 9.89
C LYS A 35 0.55 4.31 8.54
N VAL A 36 0.58 5.63 8.46
CA VAL A 36 0.82 6.37 7.23
C VAL A 36 2.22 6.90 7.22
N ILE A 37 2.97 6.62 6.17
CA ILE A 37 4.36 7.04 6.00
C ILE A 37 4.43 7.97 4.80
N ASN A 38 4.88 9.20 5.05
CA ASN A 38 5.07 10.19 4.01
C ASN A 38 6.43 9.96 3.35
N ILE A 39 6.40 9.53 2.09
CA ILE A 39 7.63 9.27 1.32
C ILE A 39 8.51 10.52 1.24
N ARG A 40 7.91 11.71 1.22
CA ARG A 40 8.64 12.98 1.13
C ARG A 40 9.55 13.23 2.32
N ASP A 41 9.27 12.62 3.48
CA ASP A 41 10.11 12.76 4.66
C ASP A 41 11.49 12.14 4.46
N TYR A 42 11.66 11.32 3.43
CA TYR A 42 12.92 10.66 3.10
C TYR A 42 13.64 11.31 1.92
N SER A 43 13.14 12.44 1.43
CA SER A 43 13.80 13.19 0.37
C SER A 43 15.11 13.79 0.89
N LYS A 44 16.05 14.02 -0.04
CA LYS A 44 17.40 14.51 0.31
C LYS A 44 17.52 16.03 0.24
N ASP A 45 16.46 16.74 -0.14
CA ASP A 45 16.46 18.19 -0.25
C ASP A 45 15.33 18.82 0.57
N ASN A 46 15.39 20.14 0.73
CA ASN A 46 14.42 20.89 1.51
C ASN A 46 13.06 21.06 0.81
N HIS A 47 13.00 20.71 -0.48
CA HIS A 47 11.77 20.86 -1.28
C HIS A 47 10.94 19.57 -1.32
N GLY A 48 11.42 18.48 -0.73
CA GLY A 48 10.71 17.21 -0.75
C GLY A 48 10.63 16.60 -2.14
N THR A 49 11.69 16.76 -2.95
CA THR A 49 11.75 16.20 -4.30
C THR A 49 11.77 14.68 -4.25
N VAL A 50 10.84 14.04 -4.95
CA VAL A 50 10.66 12.58 -4.90
C VAL A 50 10.67 11.93 -6.27
N ASP A 51 10.70 12.70 -7.35
CA ASP A 51 10.62 12.22 -8.73
C ASP A 51 11.91 12.47 -9.49
N ASP A 52 12.14 11.67 -10.53
CA ASP A 52 13.31 11.77 -11.39
C ASP A 52 12.98 11.24 -12.78
N THR A 53 13.86 11.50 -13.75
CA THR A 53 13.73 10.97 -15.10
C THR A 53 13.95 9.46 -15.11
N PRO A 54 13.30 8.71 -16.02
CA PRO A 54 13.57 7.28 -16.17
C PRO A 54 15.02 6.99 -16.53
N PHE A 55 15.54 5.89 -16.05
CA PHE A 55 16.88 5.42 -16.40
C PHE A 55 16.98 5.21 -17.92
N GLY A 56 18.02 5.75 -18.54
CA GLY A 56 18.21 5.67 -19.97
C GLY A 56 17.43 6.70 -20.78
N GLY A 57 16.77 7.63 -20.14
CA GLY A 57 15.95 8.66 -20.77
C GLY A 57 14.51 8.19 -20.99
N GLY A 58 13.78 8.89 -21.83
CA GLY A 58 12.37 8.63 -22.09
C GLY A 58 11.48 9.72 -21.55
N SER A 59 10.19 9.64 -21.86
CA SER A 59 9.17 10.57 -21.37
C SER A 59 8.64 10.11 -20.01
N GLY A 60 8.17 11.06 -19.21
CA GLY A 60 7.59 10.79 -17.92
C GLY A 60 8.59 10.84 -16.78
N MET A 61 8.09 10.70 -15.56
CA MET A 61 8.89 10.76 -14.33
C MET A 61 8.64 9.50 -13.52
N LEU A 62 9.68 9.02 -12.85
CA LEU A 62 9.58 7.91 -11.90
C LEU A 62 9.73 8.42 -10.49
N LEU A 63 9.09 7.73 -9.55
CA LEU A 63 9.38 7.93 -8.13
C LEU A 63 10.84 7.55 -7.88
N ARG A 64 11.61 8.42 -7.24
CA ARG A 64 13.04 8.18 -7.03
C ARG A 64 13.27 6.92 -6.22
N PRO A 65 14.02 5.94 -6.76
CA PRO A 65 14.18 4.65 -6.08
C PRO A 65 14.98 4.76 -4.78
N ASP A 66 15.93 5.69 -4.68
CA ASP A 66 16.72 5.88 -3.46
C ASP A 66 15.85 6.40 -2.30
N ILE A 67 14.92 7.30 -2.60
CA ILE A 67 14.01 7.86 -1.60
C ILE A 67 13.02 6.80 -1.15
N LEU A 68 12.42 6.09 -2.09
CA LEU A 68 11.49 5.01 -1.76
C LEU A 68 12.19 3.90 -0.98
N ALA A 69 13.38 3.50 -1.40
CA ALA A 69 14.17 2.49 -0.69
C ALA A 69 14.43 2.92 0.76
N SER A 70 14.80 4.18 0.96
CA SER A 70 15.03 4.72 2.30
C SER A 70 13.76 4.66 3.16
N ALA A 71 12.61 5.03 2.59
CA ALA A 71 11.33 4.96 3.30
C ALA A 71 10.99 3.52 3.69
N LEU A 72 11.19 2.57 2.77
CA LEU A 72 10.92 1.16 3.03
C LEU A 72 11.87 0.61 4.10
N ASP A 73 13.16 0.81 3.92
CA ASP A 73 14.18 0.21 4.79
C ASP A 73 14.10 0.74 6.23
N ASN A 74 13.64 1.97 6.41
CA ASN A 74 13.47 2.55 7.75
C ASN A 74 12.16 2.15 8.45
N ASN A 75 11.23 1.54 7.75
CA ASN A 75 9.90 1.24 8.28
C ASN A 75 9.49 -0.22 8.21
N ILE A 76 10.19 -1.03 7.44
CA ILE A 76 9.81 -2.42 7.19
C ILE A 76 10.89 -3.36 7.68
N LYS A 77 10.49 -4.38 8.42
CA LYS A 77 11.39 -5.45 8.86
C LYS A 77 11.40 -6.58 7.84
N LYS A 78 12.49 -7.36 7.85
CA LYS A 78 12.64 -8.50 6.97
C LYS A 78 11.49 -9.50 7.16
N GLY A 79 10.94 -9.97 6.05
CA GLY A 79 9.86 -10.95 6.04
C GLY A 79 8.46 -10.36 5.97
N GLU A 80 8.29 -9.05 6.12
CA GLU A 80 6.99 -8.41 5.96
C GLU A 80 6.60 -8.33 4.48
N LYS A 81 5.30 -8.47 4.22
CA LYS A 81 4.77 -8.35 2.86
C LYS A 81 4.82 -6.91 2.39
N ILE A 82 5.32 -6.69 1.18
CA ILE A 82 5.38 -5.39 0.54
C ILE A 82 4.65 -5.49 -0.79
N ILE A 83 3.68 -4.61 -1.01
CA ILE A 83 2.81 -4.62 -2.18
C ILE A 83 2.88 -3.28 -2.88
N TYR A 84 3.07 -3.32 -4.18
CA TYR A 84 2.97 -2.18 -5.07
C TYR A 84 1.75 -2.34 -5.96
N LEU A 85 0.94 -1.29 -6.06
CA LEU A 85 -0.31 -1.31 -6.82
C LEU A 85 -0.06 -0.74 -8.21
N SER A 86 -0.27 -1.58 -9.22
CA SER A 86 0.05 -1.26 -10.61
C SER A 86 -0.92 -2.00 -11.54
N PRO A 87 -1.32 -1.37 -12.67
CA PRO A 87 -2.16 -2.06 -13.65
C PRO A 87 -1.51 -3.31 -14.25
N ARG A 88 -0.19 -3.42 -14.16
CA ARG A 88 0.58 -4.56 -14.69
C ARG A 88 0.73 -5.71 -13.71
N GLY A 89 0.28 -5.54 -12.47
CA GLY A 89 0.40 -6.56 -11.46
C GLY A 89 -0.55 -7.74 -11.64
N LYS A 90 -0.35 -8.76 -10.82
CA LYS A 90 -1.29 -9.88 -10.74
C LYS A 90 -2.64 -9.37 -10.26
N LYS A 91 -3.71 -10.05 -10.69
CA LYS A 91 -5.05 -9.68 -10.27
C LYS A 91 -5.20 -9.82 -8.74
N PHE A 92 -5.66 -8.75 -8.11
CA PHE A 92 -6.05 -8.77 -6.71
C PHE A 92 -7.47 -9.35 -6.64
N ASP A 93 -7.64 -10.42 -5.88
CA ASP A 93 -8.93 -11.08 -5.71
C ASP A 93 -9.18 -11.42 -4.24
N GLN A 94 -10.30 -12.05 -3.97
CA GLN A 94 -10.67 -12.40 -2.60
C GLN A 94 -9.67 -13.35 -1.94
N ASN A 95 -9.06 -14.26 -2.71
CA ASN A 95 -8.05 -15.17 -2.17
C ASN A 95 -6.80 -14.41 -1.69
N VAL A 96 -6.38 -13.39 -2.45
CA VAL A 96 -5.26 -12.54 -2.04
C VAL A 96 -5.62 -11.77 -0.78
N ALA A 97 -6.82 -11.21 -0.71
CA ALA A 97 -7.28 -10.48 0.48
C ALA A 97 -7.27 -11.38 1.72
N ARG A 98 -7.76 -12.60 1.61
CA ARG A 98 -7.74 -13.57 2.72
C ARG A 98 -6.31 -13.91 3.14
N SER A 99 -5.43 -14.13 2.17
CA SER A 99 -4.02 -14.44 2.46
C SER A 99 -3.36 -13.29 3.21
N LEU A 100 -3.57 -12.06 2.77
CA LEU A 100 -2.98 -10.88 3.40
C LEU A 100 -3.57 -10.61 4.79
N SER A 101 -4.83 -10.95 5.00
CA SER A 101 -5.47 -10.77 6.31
C SER A 101 -4.84 -11.64 7.41
N LYS A 102 -4.11 -12.67 7.03
CA LYS A 102 -3.41 -13.56 7.98
C LYS A 102 -2.01 -13.08 8.34
N GLU A 103 -1.52 -12.06 7.66
CA GLU A 103 -0.21 -11.48 7.96
C GLU A 103 -0.28 -10.58 9.19
N LYS A 104 0.86 -10.37 9.85
CA LYS A 104 0.96 -9.40 10.94
C LYS A 104 1.18 -7.98 10.42
N ASN A 105 1.87 -7.86 9.31
CA ASN A 105 2.21 -6.59 8.69
C ASN A 105 1.99 -6.66 7.19
N VAL A 106 1.30 -5.67 6.64
CA VAL A 106 1.13 -5.49 5.21
C VAL A 106 1.53 -4.06 4.87
N ASN A 107 2.44 -3.92 3.93
CA ASN A 107 2.98 -2.63 3.51
C ASN A 107 2.53 -2.35 2.09
N LEU A 108 1.83 -1.22 1.87
CA LEU A 108 1.31 -0.83 0.56
C LEU A 108 2.05 0.40 0.06
N ILE A 109 2.57 0.32 -1.15
CA ILE A 109 3.20 1.45 -1.82
C ILE A 109 2.21 2.07 -2.79
N CYS A 110 1.88 3.33 -2.58
CA CYS A 110 1.05 4.11 -3.49
C CYS A 110 1.98 4.80 -4.49
N GLY A 111 2.03 4.26 -5.70
CA GLY A 111 2.86 4.82 -6.76
C GLY A 111 2.19 6.01 -7.43
N HIS A 112 3.03 6.81 -8.05
CA HIS A 112 2.64 7.97 -8.84
C HIS A 112 3.58 8.08 -10.05
N PHE A 113 3.31 9.04 -10.92
CA PHE A 113 4.10 9.28 -12.13
C PHE A 113 4.03 8.06 -13.06
N GLU A 114 5.15 7.72 -13.68
CA GLU A 114 5.23 6.56 -14.59
C GLU A 114 5.49 5.24 -13.86
N GLY A 115 5.58 5.28 -12.54
CA GLY A 115 5.75 4.07 -11.74
C GLY A 115 7.00 4.07 -10.88
N VAL A 116 7.45 2.88 -10.56
CA VAL A 116 8.58 2.62 -9.68
C VAL A 116 9.63 1.83 -10.46
N ASP A 117 10.91 2.10 -10.19
CA ASP A 117 12.03 1.40 -10.83
C ASP A 117 11.91 -0.12 -10.59
N GLN A 118 11.97 -0.89 -11.68
CA GLN A 118 11.84 -2.35 -11.64
C GLN A 118 12.90 -3.02 -10.76
N ARG A 119 14.11 -2.45 -10.71
CA ARG A 119 15.19 -2.99 -9.89
C ARG A 119 14.85 -2.92 -8.41
N LEU A 120 14.15 -1.87 -7.98
CA LEU A 120 13.71 -1.76 -6.58
C LEU A 120 12.67 -2.83 -6.25
N LEU A 121 11.72 -3.07 -7.15
CA LEU A 121 10.71 -4.12 -6.96
C LEU A 121 11.35 -5.49 -6.77
N GLU A 122 12.38 -5.79 -7.56
CA GLU A 122 13.08 -7.07 -7.50
C GLU A 122 13.94 -7.21 -6.25
N THR A 123 14.74 -6.18 -5.92
CA THR A 123 15.68 -6.25 -4.80
C THR A 123 15.01 -6.26 -3.43
N ARG A 124 13.81 -5.71 -3.32
CA ARG A 124 13.04 -5.67 -2.06
C ARG A 124 11.95 -6.73 -2.00
N ASN A 125 11.87 -7.59 -3.01
CA ASN A 125 10.85 -8.65 -3.07
C ASN A 125 9.44 -8.07 -2.97
N ILE A 126 9.17 -7.04 -3.75
CA ILE A 126 7.88 -6.35 -3.76
C ILE A 126 6.95 -7.06 -4.75
N GLU A 127 5.76 -7.40 -4.28
CA GLU A 127 4.74 -8.03 -5.12
C GLU A 127 3.88 -6.95 -5.77
N GLU A 128 3.61 -7.09 -7.08
CA GLU A 128 2.71 -6.18 -7.78
C GLU A 128 1.32 -6.78 -7.90
N TYR A 129 0.30 -6.00 -7.56
CA TYR A 129 -1.10 -6.38 -7.73
C TYR A 129 -1.87 -5.31 -8.47
N SER A 130 -2.85 -5.75 -9.25
CA SER A 130 -3.74 -4.89 -10.01
C SER A 130 -5.19 -5.07 -9.55
N LEU A 131 -5.93 -3.96 -9.42
CA LEU A 131 -7.36 -4.00 -9.17
C LEU A 131 -8.18 -4.30 -10.42
N GLY A 132 -7.62 -4.07 -11.60
CA GLY A 132 -8.32 -4.25 -12.85
C GLY A 132 -7.59 -3.60 -14.00
N ASP A 133 -8.17 -3.71 -15.17
CA ASP A 133 -7.61 -3.22 -16.43
C ASP A 133 -7.98 -1.75 -16.64
N PHE A 134 -7.43 -0.86 -15.82
CA PHE A 134 -7.63 0.57 -15.90
C PHE A 134 -6.46 1.30 -15.24
N VAL A 135 -6.29 2.58 -15.57
CA VAL A 135 -5.21 3.41 -15.06
C VAL A 135 -5.78 4.45 -14.08
N LEU A 136 -5.13 4.59 -12.94
CA LEU A 136 -5.45 5.61 -11.93
C LEU A 136 -4.34 6.66 -11.89
N SER A 137 -4.66 7.84 -11.38
CA SER A 137 -3.69 8.92 -11.20
C SER A 137 -2.61 8.58 -10.18
N GLY A 138 -2.90 7.66 -9.28
CA GLY A 138 -1.99 7.21 -8.24
C GLY A 138 -2.57 6.01 -7.52
N GLY A 139 -1.78 5.44 -6.61
CA GLY A 139 -2.17 4.23 -5.89
C GLY A 139 -3.12 4.43 -4.71
N GLU A 140 -3.35 5.67 -4.27
CA GLU A 140 -4.15 5.92 -3.08
C GLU A 140 -5.59 5.40 -3.20
N PRO A 141 -6.35 5.66 -4.29
CA PRO A 141 -7.70 5.10 -4.41
C PRO A 141 -7.70 3.56 -4.36
N ALA A 142 -6.73 2.94 -5.02
CA ALA A 142 -6.60 1.49 -5.01
C ALA A 142 -6.30 0.96 -3.61
N SER A 143 -5.49 1.68 -2.83
CA SER A 143 -5.14 1.26 -1.46
C SER A 143 -6.36 1.20 -0.55
N PHE A 144 -7.31 2.12 -0.69
CA PHE A 144 -8.55 2.07 0.08
C PHE A 144 -9.34 0.80 -0.20
N VAL A 145 -9.47 0.44 -1.47
CA VAL A 145 -10.18 -0.78 -1.88
C VAL A 145 -9.50 -2.02 -1.32
N ILE A 146 -8.18 -2.10 -1.42
CA ILE A 146 -7.41 -3.26 -0.96
C ILE A 146 -7.48 -3.39 0.56
N ILE A 147 -7.32 -2.30 1.30
CA ILE A 147 -7.40 -2.34 2.75
C ILE A 147 -8.81 -2.73 3.19
N ASP A 148 -9.83 -2.19 2.54
CA ASP A 148 -11.22 -2.57 2.79
C ASP A 148 -11.41 -4.09 2.69
N ALA A 149 -10.96 -4.69 1.60
CA ALA A 149 -11.08 -6.12 1.37
C ALA A 149 -10.31 -6.95 2.40
N ILE A 150 -9.09 -6.53 2.75
CA ILE A 150 -8.25 -7.22 3.73
C ILE A 150 -8.89 -7.16 5.12
N VAL A 151 -9.30 -5.97 5.55
CA VAL A 151 -9.87 -5.79 6.89
C VAL A 151 -11.21 -6.49 7.03
N LEU A 152 -12.04 -6.46 5.99
CA LEU A 152 -13.30 -7.18 6.00
C LEU A 152 -13.09 -8.69 6.14
N SER A 153 -12.10 -9.25 5.43
CA SER A 153 -11.71 -10.64 5.58
C SER A 153 -11.25 -10.96 7.00
N LEU A 154 -10.48 -10.04 7.59
CA LEU A 154 -9.98 -10.19 8.96
C LEU A 154 -11.12 -10.15 9.98
N ILE A 155 -12.09 -9.29 9.82
CA ILE A 155 -13.26 -9.20 10.69
C ILE A 155 -14.05 -10.52 10.63
N HIS A 156 -14.25 -11.10 9.45
CA HIS A 156 -14.95 -12.37 9.30
C HIS A 156 -14.19 -13.54 9.94
N ILE A 157 -12.88 -13.53 9.93
CA ILE A 157 -12.07 -14.52 10.64
C ILE A 157 -12.27 -14.37 12.15
N SER A 158 -12.35 -13.14 12.65
CA SER A 158 -12.51 -12.84 14.08
C SER A 158 -13.94 -13.11 14.57
N GLU A 159 -14.93 -13.08 13.67
CA GLU A 159 -16.35 -13.32 13.98
C GLU A 159 -16.92 -14.40 13.04
N PRO A 160 -16.43 -15.65 13.12
CA PRO A 160 -16.75 -16.68 12.10
C PRO A 160 -18.21 -17.11 12.08
N THR A 161 -19.00 -16.82 13.10
CA THR A 161 -20.42 -17.17 13.18
C THR A 161 -21.34 -16.11 12.57
N ARG A 162 -20.77 -14.96 12.18
CA ARG A 162 -21.55 -13.85 11.65
C ARG A 162 -21.73 -13.99 10.14
N PRO A 163 -22.97 -13.93 9.63
CA PRO A 163 -23.19 -13.99 8.18
C PRO A 163 -22.60 -12.75 7.50
N LEU A 164 -22.28 -12.94 6.22
CA LEU A 164 -21.74 -11.88 5.38
C LEU A 164 -22.86 -10.93 5.01
N ASP A 165 -22.83 -9.72 5.55
CA ASP A 165 -23.74 -8.64 5.19
C ASP A 165 -23.10 -7.80 4.09
N ILE A 166 -23.65 -7.87 2.91
CA ILE A 166 -23.26 -7.02 1.80
C ILE A 166 -24.40 -6.05 1.53
#